data_4ccfa6a9f4519f59ed19e7773f77cb70
#
_entry.id   4ccfa6a9f4519f59ed19e7773f77cb70
#
_cell.length_a   1.000
_cell.length_b   1.000
_cell.length_c   1.000
_cell.angle_alpha   90.00
_cell.angle_beta   90.00
_cell.angle_gamma   90.00
#
_symmetry.space_group_name_H-M   'P 1'
#
loop_
_entity.id
_entity.type
_entity.pdbx_description
1 polymer ?
#
loop_
_entity_poly.entity_id
_entity_poly.type
_entity_poly.pdbx_seq_one_letter_code
_entity_poly.pdbx_strand_id
1 'polypeptide(L)'
;VEHFGTEILDEKGELDRKKLSDIVFGDPKELNVLNEIVHPAVKEEVNKKIKKEERKNTNLLIVESAVLVEDHYNEICDELWYIYVEEAVRRNRLYYSRGYDNKKIDEIIAAQLPKEMFLKACDRVIDNSGIFAETMIQIDQIVKEL
;
A
#
# COMPACT_ATOMS: atom_id res chain seq x y z
N VAL A 1 -21.40 -1.08 -7.91
CA VAL A 1 -22.54 -1.17 -8.85
C VAL A 1 -23.30 0.15 -8.93
N GLU A 2 -23.59 0.82 -7.80
CA GLU A 2 -24.37 2.07 -7.81
C GLU A 2 -23.76 3.14 -8.75
N HIS A 3 -22.45 3.34 -8.74
CA HIS A 3 -21.78 4.31 -9.60
C HIS A 3 -21.40 3.71 -10.98
N PHE A 4 -20.76 2.56 -10.97
CA PHE A 4 -20.18 1.96 -12.18
C PHE A 4 -21.16 1.09 -13.00
N GLY A 5 -22.43 0.96 -12.58
CA GLY A 5 -23.42 0.12 -13.25
C GLY A 5 -23.19 -1.38 -13.07
N THR A 6 -23.96 -2.17 -13.79
CA THR A 6 -23.86 -3.65 -13.80
C THR A 6 -22.87 -4.17 -14.82
N GLU A 7 -22.37 -3.33 -15.69
CA GLU A 7 -21.38 -3.66 -16.72
C GLU A 7 -20.03 -4.10 -16.16
N ILE A 8 -19.72 -3.73 -14.92
CA ILE A 8 -18.53 -4.21 -14.20
C ILE A 8 -18.69 -5.61 -13.62
N LEU A 9 -19.83 -6.26 -13.81
CA LEU A 9 -20.08 -7.61 -13.31
C LEU A 9 -19.79 -8.67 -14.38
N ASP A 10 -19.44 -9.86 -13.92
CA ASP A 10 -19.36 -11.05 -14.76
C ASP A 10 -20.75 -11.72 -14.90
N GLU A 11 -20.80 -12.86 -15.61
CA GLU A 11 -22.02 -13.63 -15.85
C GLU A 11 -22.65 -14.22 -14.57
N LYS A 12 -21.88 -14.26 -13.47
CA LYS A 12 -22.35 -14.75 -12.16
C LYS A 12 -22.81 -13.59 -11.24
N GLY A 13 -22.70 -12.35 -11.73
CA GLY A 13 -23.00 -11.15 -10.92
C GLY A 13 -21.89 -10.78 -9.95
N GLU A 14 -20.69 -11.33 -10.09
CA GLU A 14 -19.51 -10.96 -9.31
C GLU A 14 -18.70 -9.87 -10.02
N LEU A 15 -17.86 -9.14 -9.26
CA LEU A 15 -17.03 -8.07 -9.80
C LEU A 15 -15.98 -8.60 -10.79
N ASP A 16 -16.10 -8.20 -12.06
CA ASP A 16 -15.05 -8.36 -13.07
C ASP A 16 -14.02 -7.22 -12.91
N ARG A 17 -12.91 -7.56 -12.26
CA ARG A 17 -11.83 -6.58 -11.98
C ARG A 17 -11.22 -6.01 -13.26
N LYS A 18 -11.23 -6.74 -14.37
CA LYS A 18 -10.69 -6.25 -15.64
C LYS A 18 -11.58 -5.19 -16.23
N LYS A 19 -12.90 -5.41 -16.29
CA LYS A 19 -13.85 -4.41 -16.77
C LYS A 19 -13.80 -3.13 -15.93
N LEU A 20 -13.77 -3.24 -14.59
CA LEU A 20 -13.60 -2.08 -13.71
C LEU A 20 -12.27 -1.37 -13.96
N SER A 21 -11.17 -2.12 -14.09
CA SER A 21 -9.84 -1.60 -14.40
C SER A 21 -9.82 -0.79 -15.71
N ASP A 22 -10.45 -1.31 -16.78
CA ASP A 22 -10.51 -0.66 -18.06
C ASP A 22 -11.25 0.71 -17.98
N ILE A 23 -12.25 0.80 -17.12
CA ILE A 23 -12.99 2.07 -16.86
C ILE A 23 -12.09 3.06 -16.08
N VAL A 24 -11.58 2.66 -14.93
CA VAL A 24 -10.92 3.58 -14.00
C VAL A 24 -9.53 4.02 -14.45
N PHE A 25 -8.81 3.22 -15.21
CA PHE A 25 -7.52 3.64 -15.79
C PHE A 25 -7.69 4.48 -17.06
N GLY A 26 -8.87 4.50 -17.65
CA GLY A 26 -9.22 5.37 -18.77
C GLY A 26 -9.62 6.79 -18.37
N ASP A 27 -10.11 6.98 -17.14
CA ASP A 27 -10.57 8.29 -16.62
C ASP A 27 -10.13 8.51 -15.16
N PRO A 28 -9.26 9.52 -14.89
CA PRO A 28 -8.84 9.86 -13.53
C PRO A 28 -9.98 10.20 -12.56
N LYS A 29 -11.13 10.67 -13.06
CA LYS A 29 -12.30 10.96 -12.22
C LYS A 29 -12.93 9.68 -11.71
N GLU A 30 -13.05 8.67 -12.57
CA GLU A 30 -13.58 7.35 -12.19
C GLU A 30 -12.65 6.64 -11.22
N LEU A 31 -11.32 6.79 -11.37
CA LEU A 31 -10.36 6.30 -10.41
C LEU A 31 -10.52 6.96 -9.04
N ASN A 32 -10.74 8.28 -8.99
CA ASN A 32 -10.97 8.99 -7.73
C ASN A 32 -12.26 8.51 -7.05
N VAL A 33 -13.36 8.34 -7.80
CA VAL A 33 -14.60 7.79 -7.25
C VAL A 33 -14.39 6.39 -6.69
N LEU A 34 -13.66 5.53 -7.39
CA LEU A 34 -13.33 4.19 -6.87
C LEU A 34 -12.54 4.28 -5.57
N ASN A 35 -11.56 5.16 -5.48
CA ASN A 35 -10.75 5.35 -4.28
C ASN A 35 -11.61 5.86 -3.11
N GLU A 36 -12.50 6.83 -3.34
CA GLU A 36 -13.45 7.36 -2.33
C GLU A 36 -14.40 6.27 -1.77
N ILE A 37 -14.70 5.25 -2.57
CA ILE A 37 -15.52 4.11 -2.12
C ILE A 37 -14.67 3.07 -1.39
N VAL A 38 -13.50 2.73 -1.95
CA VAL A 38 -12.70 1.58 -1.48
C VAL A 38 -11.89 1.92 -0.24
N HIS A 39 -11.23 3.09 -0.20
CA HIS A 39 -10.31 3.42 0.90
C HIS A 39 -11.03 3.49 2.26
N PRO A 40 -12.20 4.16 2.41
CA PRO A 40 -12.93 4.15 3.68
C PRO A 40 -13.40 2.75 4.09
N ALA A 41 -13.87 1.95 3.14
CA ALA A 41 -14.33 0.59 3.41
C ALA A 41 -13.20 -0.33 3.89
N VAL A 42 -12.02 -0.22 3.28
CA VAL A 42 -10.81 -0.95 3.72
C VAL A 42 -10.36 -0.48 5.10
N LYS A 43 -10.33 0.85 5.34
CA LYS A 43 -9.95 1.42 6.65
C LYS A 43 -10.90 0.96 7.76
N GLU A 44 -12.21 0.89 7.48
CA GLU A 44 -13.20 0.36 8.42
C GLU A 44 -12.94 -1.12 8.75
N GLU A 45 -12.64 -1.94 7.74
CA GLU A 45 -12.36 -3.36 7.95
C GLU A 45 -11.05 -3.58 8.72
N VAL A 46 -10.02 -2.77 8.46
CA VAL A 46 -8.77 -2.76 9.24
C VAL A 46 -9.08 -2.40 10.70
N ASN A 47 -9.87 -1.36 10.96
CA ASN A 47 -10.26 -0.98 12.31
C ASN A 47 -11.01 -2.10 13.06
N LYS A 48 -11.89 -2.83 12.36
CA LYS A 48 -12.58 -4.00 12.95
C LYS A 48 -11.59 -5.09 13.35
N LYS A 49 -10.56 -5.33 12.53
CA LYS A 49 -9.49 -6.30 12.82
C LYS A 49 -8.62 -5.85 14.00
N ILE A 50 -8.22 -4.59 14.04
CA ILE A 50 -7.48 -4.01 15.17
C ILE A 50 -8.24 -4.25 16.48
N LYS A 51 -9.49 -3.82 16.57
CA LYS A 51 -10.36 -4.01 17.76
C LYS A 51 -10.53 -5.48 18.16
N LYS A 52 -10.52 -6.39 17.18
CA LYS A 52 -10.59 -7.84 17.44
C LYS A 52 -9.29 -8.36 18.06
N GLU A 53 -8.14 -7.91 17.58
CA GLU A 53 -6.83 -8.33 18.10
C GLU A 53 -6.52 -7.70 19.47
N GLU A 54 -6.92 -6.45 19.71
CA GLU A 54 -6.86 -5.80 21.03
C GLU A 54 -7.57 -6.64 22.12
N ARG A 55 -8.77 -7.17 21.81
CA ARG A 55 -9.53 -8.04 22.75
C ARG A 55 -8.84 -9.36 23.04
N LYS A 56 -7.89 -9.78 22.21
CA LYS A 56 -7.09 -10.99 22.42
C LYS A 56 -5.77 -10.71 23.14
N ASN A 57 -5.48 -9.44 23.48
CA ASN A 57 -4.21 -8.96 23.98
C ASN A 57 -3.03 -9.33 23.06
N THR A 58 -3.23 -9.17 21.75
CA THR A 58 -2.18 -9.35 20.75
C THR A 58 -1.12 -8.28 20.96
N ASN A 59 0.13 -8.66 21.15
CA ASN A 59 1.22 -7.72 21.46
C ASN A 59 1.63 -6.87 20.25
N LEU A 60 1.52 -7.40 19.06
CA LEU A 60 1.91 -6.72 17.83
C LEU A 60 0.98 -7.12 16.68
N LEU A 61 0.41 -6.13 16.00
CA LEU A 61 -0.37 -6.29 14.77
C LEU A 61 0.28 -5.46 13.67
N ILE A 62 0.62 -6.08 12.57
CA ILE A 62 1.22 -5.40 11.42
C ILE A 62 0.17 -5.24 10.32
N VAL A 63 0.03 -4.01 9.84
CA VAL A 63 -0.80 -3.67 8.67
C VAL A 63 0.13 -3.25 7.53
N GLU A 64 0.06 -3.94 6.40
CA GLU A 64 0.81 -3.60 5.20
C GLU A 64 -0.13 -3.05 4.12
N SER A 65 0.18 -1.86 3.61
CA SER A 65 -0.52 -1.26 2.48
C SER A 65 0.39 -0.27 1.76
N ALA A 66 0.14 -0.08 0.47
CA ALA A 66 0.87 0.90 -0.34
C ALA A 66 0.39 2.35 -0.11
N VAL A 67 -0.75 2.55 0.54
CA VAL A 67 -1.44 3.85 0.67
C VAL A 67 -1.61 4.30 2.14
N LEU A 68 -0.79 3.79 3.06
CA LEU A 68 -0.94 4.09 4.49
C LEU A 68 -0.77 5.59 4.81
N VAL A 69 0.13 6.27 4.09
CA VAL A 69 0.38 7.70 4.30
C VAL A 69 -0.74 8.54 3.70
N GLU A 70 -1.15 8.23 2.47
CA GLU A 70 -2.22 8.93 1.75
C GLU A 70 -3.57 8.81 2.46
N ASP A 71 -3.84 7.67 3.06
CA ASP A 71 -5.10 7.37 3.76
C ASP A 71 -5.04 7.67 5.26
N HIS A 72 -4.01 8.37 5.72
CA HIS A 72 -3.88 8.80 7.11
C HIS A 72 -4.00 7.65 8.13
N TYR A 73 -3.27 6.55 7.92
CA TYR A 73 -3.28 5.42 8.87
C TYR A 73 -2.58 5.73 10.20
N ASN A 74 -1.83 6.83 10.30
CA ASN A 74 -1.35 7.38 11.56
C ASN A 74 -2.47 7.72 12.57
N GLU A 75 -3.73 7.78 12.13
CA GLU A 75 -4.89 7.96 13.02
C GLU A 75 -5.33 6.66 13.71
N ILE A 76 -4.90 5.50 13.21
CA ILE A 76 -5.35 4.17 13.68
C ILE A 76 -4.21 3.19 13.97
N CYS A 77 -2.99 3.53 13.63
CA CYS A 77 -1.78 2.77 13.95
C CYS A 77 -0.93 3.56 14.95
N ASP A 78 -0.28 2.86 15.87
CA ASP A 78 0.61 3.49 16.86
C ASP A 78 1.87 4.04 16.22
N GLU A 79 2.39 3.35 15.21
CA GLU A 79 3.55 3.77 14.41
C GLU A 79 3.35 3.46 12.93
N LEU A 80 3.87 4.31 12.04
CA LEU A 80 4.03 4.06 10.62
C LEU A 80 5.52 3.82 10.31
N TRP A 81 5.81 2.73 9.61
CA TRP A 81 7.16 2.37 9.20
C TRP A 81 7.32 2.49 7.69
N TYR A 82 8.32 3.23 7.25
CA TYR A 82 8.69 3.36 5.85
C TYR A 82 9.75 2.35 5.47
N ILE A 83 9.42 1.42 4.58
CA ILE A 83 10.40 0.50 3.99
C ILE A 83 11.04 1.20 2.79
N TYR A 84 12.17 1.82 3.05
CA TYR A 84 12.94 2.55 2.05
C TYR A 84 13.78 1.61 1.19
N VAL A 85 13.84 1.91 -0.10
CA VAL A 85 14.78 1.28 -1.04
C VAL A 85 15.35 2.38 -1.93
N GLU A 86 16.68 2.40 -2.07
CA GLU A 86 17.36 3.29 -3.00
C GLU A 86 16.82 3.11 -4.42
N GLU A 87 16.60 4.21 -5.17
CA GLU A 87 15.91 4.18 -6.46
C GLU A 87 16.61 3.26 -7.47
N ALA A 88 17.94 3.29 -7.54
CA ALA A 88 18.70 2.41 -8.43
C ALA A 88 18.47 0.92 -8.13
N VAL A 89 18.41 0.56 -6.83
CA VAL A 89 18.11 -0.81 -6.39
C VAL A 89 16.68 -1.19 -6.70
N ARG A 90 15.71 -0.28 -6.46
CA ARG A 90 14.28 -0.49 -6.78
C ARG A 90 14.07 -0.71 -8.27
N ARG A 91 14.70 0.09 -9.14
CA ARG A 91 14.69 -0.07 -10.59
C ARG A 91 15.21 -1.44 -11.01
N ASN A 92 16.35 -1.85 -10.49
CA ASN A 92 16.93 -3.15 -10.77
C ASN A 92 16.00 -4.31 -10.34
N ARG A 93 15.42 -4.22 -9.14
CA ARG A 93 14.45 -5.22 -8.66
C ARG A 93 13.22 -5.31 -9.55
N LEU A 94 12.63 -4.19 -9.97
CA LEU A 94 11.48 -4.18 -10.88
C LEU A 94 11.83 -4.77 -12.26
N TYR A 95 12.99 -4.42 -12.78
CA TYR A 95 13.46 -4.96 -14.07
C TYR A 95 13.66 -6.48 -14.01
N TYR A 96 14.45 -6.99 -13.05
CA TYR A 96 14.78 -8.41 -12.99
C TYR A 96 13.68 -9.30 -12.43
N SER A 97 12.92 -8.85 -11.44
CA SER A 97 11.92 -9.69 -10.79
C SER A 97 10.54 -9.63 -11.46
N ARG A 98 10.21 -8.52 -12.14
CA ARG A 98 8.91 -8.31 -12.80
C ARG A 98 9.00 -8.26 -14.32
N GLY A 99 10.21 -8.15 -14.88
CA GLY A 99 10.43 -8.00 -16.32
C GLY A 99 9.90 -6.68 -16.89
N TYR A 100 9.79 -5.64 -16.06
CA TYR A 100 9.31 -4.33 -16.52
C TYR A 100 10.40 -3.61 -17.29
N ASP A 101 10.01 -2.94 -18.39
CA ASP A 101 10.90 -2.04 -19.12
C ASP A 101 11.08 -0.70 -18.37
N ASN A 102 12.05 0.10 -18.82
CA ASN A 102 12.35 1.37 -18.17
C ASN A 102 11.16 2.34 -18.16
N LYS A 103 10.37 2.37 -19.24
CA LYS A 103 9.19 3.23 -19.33
C LYS A 103 8.18 2.88 -18.26
N LYS A 104 7.88 1.59 -18.09
CA LYS A 104 6.95 1.12 -17.05
C LYS A 104 7.48 1.38 -15.64
N ILE A 105 8.80 1.24 -15.44
CA ILE A 105 9.46 1.56 -14.16
C ILE A 105 9.32 3.06 -13.84
N ASP A 106 9.56 3.94 -14.83
CA ASP A 106 9.40 5.39 -14.66
C ASP A 106 7.96 5.77 -14.28
N GLU A 107 6.97 5.18 -14.96
CA GLU A 107 5.55 5.38 -14.64
C GLU A 107 5.23 4.96 -13.19
N ILE A 108 5.72 3.81 -12.75
CA ILE A 108 5.49 3.30 -11.39
C ILE A 108 6.13 4.21 -10.34
N ILE A 109 7.36 4.68 -10.59
CA ILE A 109 8.07 5.56 -9.65
C ILE A 109 7.40 6.93 -9.59
N ALA A 110 7.00 7.49 -10.73
CA ALA A 110 6.33 8.78 -10.81
C ALA A 110 4.93 8.79 -10.17
N ALA A 111 4.28 7.64 -10.11
CA ALA A 111 2.95 7.49 -9.48
C ALA A 111 3.00 7.41 -7.95
N GLN A 112 4.18 7.26 -7.34
CA GLN A 112 4.34 7.17 -5.89
C GLN A 112 4.57 8.56 -5.29
N LEU A 113 4.23 8.70 -4.00
CA LEU A 113 4.60 9.89 -3.24
C LEU A 113 6.12 10.08 -3.21
N PRO A 114 6.60 11.34 -3.20
CA PRO A 114 8.02 11.64 -3.00
C PRO A 114 8.54 11.08 -1.68
N LYS A 115 9.81 10.66 -1.65
CA LYS A 115 10.49 10.11 -0.46
C LYS A 115 10.30 11.01 0.77
N GLU A 116 10.38 12.33 0.58
CA GLU A 116 10.27 13.33 1.64
C GLU A 116 8.93 13.28 2.37
N MET A 117 7.87 12.91 1.66
CA MET A 117 6.53 12.75 2.24
C MET A 117 6.49 11.56 3.20
N PHE A 118 7.09 10.41 2.81
CA PHE A 118 7.21 9.25 3.69
C PHE A 118 8.09 9.55 4.90
N LEU A 119 9.25 10.20 4.71
CA LEU A 119 10.16 10.57 5.81
C LEU A 119 9.49 11.51 6.83
N LYS A 120 8.56 12.35 6.38
CA LYS A 120 7.81 13.26 7.26
C LYS A 120 6.66 12.58 7.99
N ALA A 121 6.03 11.60 7.35
CA ALA A 121 4.80 10.97 7.83
C ALA A 121 5.04 9.71 8.67
N CYS A 122 6.21 9.06 8.52
CA CYS A 122 6.52 7.80 9.18
C CYS A 122 7.44 8.00 10.39
N ASP A 123 7.21 7.20 11.42
CA ASP A 123 7.96 7.24 12.69
C ASP A 123 9.31 6.53 12.59
N ARG A 124 9.39 5.50 11.75
CA ARG A 124 10.58 4.68 11.55
C ARG A 124 10.88 4.52 10.06
N VAL A 125 12.17 4.39 9.74
CA VAL A 125 12.65 4.07 8.40
C VAL A 125 13.49 2.81 8.46
N ILE A 126 13.16 1.83 7.60
CA ILE A 126 13.91 0.60 7.43
C ILE A 126 14.55 0.64 6.05
N ASP A 127 15.86 0.66 5.97
CA ASP A 127 16.58 0.59 4.70
C ASP A 127 16.66 -0.86 4.21
N ASN A 128 15.93 -1.13 3.14
CA ASN A 128 15.92 -2.41 2.45
C ASN A 128 16.69 -2.36 1.11
N SER A 129 17.68 -1.45 1.00
CA SER A 129 18.52 -1.34 -0.21
C SER A 129 19.60 -2.41 -0.28
N GLY A 130 20.08 -2.88 0.87
CA GLY A 130 21.14 -3.86 1.01
C GLY A 130 20.69 -5.32 0.93
N ILE A 131 21.40 -6.20 1.62
CA ILE A 131 21.05 -7.61 1.75
C ILE A 131 19.96 -7.80 2.80
N PHE A 132 19.17 -8.87 2.66
CA PHE A 132 18.02 -9.14 3.55
C PHE A 132 18.41 -9.24 5.03
N ALA A 133 19.61 -9.75 5.35
CA ALA A 133 20.08 -9.84 6.72
C ALA A 133 20.21 -8.46 7.41
N GLU A 134 20.65 -7.42 6.69
CA GLU A 134 20.75 -6.06 7.22
C GLU A 134 19.36 -5.47 7.51
N THR A 135 18.40 -5.74 6.64
CA THR A 135 16.99 -5.35 6.88
C THR A 135 16.43 -6.03 8.12
N MET A 136 16.70 -7.33 8.30
CA MET A 136 16.24 -8.09 9.49
C MET A 136 16.85 -7.54 10.79
N ILE A 137 18.14 -7.16 10.79
CA ILE A 137 18.78 -6.55 11.97
C ILE A 137 18.08 -5.26 12.38
N GLN A 138 17.71 -4.40 11.42
CA GLN A 138 16.98 -3.17 11.70
C GLN A 138 15.59 -3.46 12.30
N ILE A 139 14.85 -4.41 11.73
CA ILE A 139 13.53 -4.83 12.23
C ILE A 139 13.66 -5.37 13.65
N ASP A 140 14.62 -6.27 13.91
CA ASP A 140 14.86 -6.86 15.23
C ASP A 140 15.22 -5.82 16.30
N GLN A 141 15.93 -4.76 15.92
CA GLN A 141 16.23 -3.64 16.81
C GLN A 141 14.98 -2.85 17.18
N ILE A 142 14.16 -2.49 16.17
CA ILE A 142 12.93 -1.73 16.39
C ILE A 142 11.93 -2.53 17.23
N VAL A 143 11.72 -3.82 16.91
CA VAL A 143 10.78 -4.66 17.64
C VAL A 143 11.16 -4.87 19.11
N LYS A 144 12.45 -4.81 19.46
CA LYS A 144 12.91 -4.87 20.87
C LYS A 144 12.64 -3.57 21.63
N GLU A 145 12.39 -2.46 20.94
CA GLU A 145 12.07 -1.17 21.56
C GLU A 145 10.56 -1.00 21.82
N LEU A 146 9.72 -1.83 21.16
CA LEU A 146 8.26 -1.86 21.36
C LEU A 146 7.89 -2.61 22.66
#